data_27ecf6013c1041d3255509c46abe3642
#
_entry.id   27ecf6013c1041d3255509c46abe3642
#
_cell.length_a   1.000
_cell.length_b   1.000
_cell.length_c   1.000
_cell.angle_alpha   90.00
_cell.angle_beta   90.00
_cell.angle_gamma   90.00
#
_symmetry.space_group_name_H-M   'P 1'
#
loop_
_entity.id
_entity.type
_entity.pdbx_description
1 polymer ?
#
loop_
_entity_poly.entity_id
_entity_poly.type
_entity_poly.pdbx_seq_one_letter_code
_entity_poly.pdbx_strand_id
1 'polypeptide(L)'
;MKKILAITLALCMVLSLCAFAAADGRHFEIVVKSFQSSYWQAAVKGIESEAAAKGVDVHCTGPNSESDIADWKNMFDSAINSAPDGIGIAAIDPSSIMESLQAAKDAGIPVVAFDSGVPGAPEGSVLSLVATDNYGAGATAAEHLYAALKDKIAAASAPVRIGEVNQDATSESIISRGLGFIDKFGELAAADGFTVAVVGNEKFVNDCKIDKVAEADANIIIEARVPAQTTVELCATEASAIMNKEDLIGIFGSNQVAAEGLLTANDNLEVLGSDPADSILAAGFDAGSVIKAAVRDGTMFGAVTQSPLAMGITTIDVLCAACEGEEVTDVPTDGYWYDVTNIDADDIAPNLYD
;
A
#
# COMPACT_ATOMS: atom_id res chain seq x y z
N MET A 1 -6.84 -37.27 54.34
CA MET A 1 -7.67 -36.51 53.39
C MET A 1 -7.50 -35.01 53.47
N LYS A 2 -7.59 -34.34 54.63
CA LYS A 2 -7.42 -32.85 54.68
C LYS A 2 -6.03 -32.33 54.30
N LYS A 3 -4.96 -33.09 54.49
CA LYS A 3 -3.56 -32.67 54.08
C LYS A 3 -3.34 -32.88 52.57
N ILE A 4 -3.94 -33.85 51.94
CA ILE A 4 -3.86 -34.10 50.49
C ILE A 4 -4.66 -33.02 49.76
N LEU A 5 -5.84 -32.64 50.28
CA LEU A 5 -6.65 -31.55 49.68
C LEU A 5 -5.94 -30.18 49.75
N ALA A 6 -5.21 -29.90 50.85
CA ALA A 6 -4.45 -28.65 50.97
C ALA A 6 -3.24 -28.58 50.02
N ILE A 7 -2.58 -29.71 49.72
CA ILE A 7 -1.45 -29.78 48.79
C ILE A 7 -1.97 -29.63 47.32
N THR A 8 -3.10 -30.25 46.99
CA THR A 8 -3.71 -30.11 45.66
C THR A 8 -4.21 -28.68 45.42
N LEU A 9 -4.79 -28.00 46.43
CA LEU A 9 -5.22 -26.62 46.33
C LEU A 9 -4.02 -25.63 46.18
N ALA A 10 -2.94 -25.91 46.90
CA ALA A 10 -1.70 -25.12 46.80
C ALA A 10 -1.00 -25.31 45.42
N LEU A 11 -1.02 -26.54 44.88
CA LEU A 11 -0.47 -26.82 43.57
C LEU A 11 -1.33 -26.19 42.43
N CYS A 12 -2.66 -26.17 42.57
CA CYS A 12 -3.54 -25.45 41.64
C CYS A 12 -3.39 -23.93 41.73
N MET A 13 -3.13 -23.36 42.92
CA MET A 13 -2.84 -21.95 43.06
C MET A 13 -1.47 -21.54 42.46
N VAL A 14 -0.47 -22.41 42.56
CA VAL A 14 0.86 -22.17 41.96
C VAL A 14 0.76 -22.30 40.40
N LEU A 15 -0.03 -23.21 39.88
CA LEU A 15 -0.30 -23.35 38.44
C LEU A 15 -1.17 -22.21 37.88
N SER A 16 -2.05 -21.61 38.67
CA SER A 16 -2.85 -20.45 38.28
C SER A 16 -2.12 -19.11 38.37
N LEU A 17 -0.97 -19.04 39.11
CA LEU A 17 -0.08 -17.86 39.11
C LEU A 17 0.90 -17.84 37.93
N CYS A 18 1.09 -18.94 37.20
CA CYS A 18 1.94 -18.98 36.04
C CYS A 18 1.26 -18.52 34.72
N ALA A 19 0.00 -18.06 34.79
CA ALA A 19 -0.76 -17.56 33.66
C ALA A 19 -0.91 -16.02 33.64
N PHE A 20 -0.17 -15.28 34.46
CA PHE A 20 0.19 -13.92 34.11
C PHE A 20 1.31 -14.06 33.09
N ALA A 21 1.00 -13.86 31.82
CA ALA A 21 2.03 -13.56 30.84
C ALA A 21 2.90 -12.46 31.48
N ALA A 22 4.13 -12.78 31.84
CA ALA A 22 5.11 -11.75 32.14
C ALA A 22 5.07 -10.81 30.93
N ALA A 23 4.85 -9.52 31.17
CA ALA A 23 5.07 -8.54 30.10
C ALA A 23 6.41 -8.93 29.49
N ASP A 24 6.44 -9.15 28.17
CA ASP A 24 7.59 -9.74 27.48
C ASP A 24 8.85 -8.86 27.64
N GLY A 25 8.63 -7.59 28.00
CA GLY A 25 9.68 -6.60 28.25
C GLY A 25 10.49 -6.25 27.02
N ARG A 26 10.14 -6.82 25.85
CA ARG A 26 10.76 -6.49 24.56
C ARG A 26 10.37 -5.09 24.12
N HIS A 27 11.30 -4.42 23.46
CA HIS A 27 11.11 -3.10 22.88
C HIS A 27 11.34 -3.15 21.36
N PHE A 28 10.35 -2.72 20.59
CA PHE A 28 10.44 -2.62 19.13
C PHE A 28 10.41 -1.17 18.67
N GLU A 29 11.26 -0.85 17.72
CA GLU A 29 11.22 0.41 16.97
C GLU A 29 10.47 0.20 15.66
N ILE A 30 9.51 1.06 15.35
CA ILE A 30 8.72 0.99 14.13
C ILE A 30 8.88 2.28 13.34
N VAL A 31 9.32 2.16 12.08
CA VAL A 31 9.54 3.30 11.19
C VAL A 31 8.55 3.26 10.05
N VAL A 32 7.53 4.12 10.11
CA VAL A 32 6.51 4.29 9.07
C VAL A 32 6.98 5.31 8.02
N LYS A 33 6.31 5.35 6.84
CA LYS A 33 6.67 6.32 5.79
C LYS A 33 6.20 7.74 6.11
N SER A 34 5.12 7.91 6.89
CA SER A 34 4.58 9.21 7.30
C SER A 34 3.53 9.05 8.39
N PHE A 35 3.20 10.14 9.09
CA PHE A 35 2.02 10.22 9.97
C PHE A 35 0.88 11.05 9.38
N GLN A 36 1.03 11.57 8.17
CA GLN A 36 0.07 12.50 7.57
C GLN A 36 -1.22 11.83 7.08
N SER A 37 -1.15 10.58 6.58
CA SER A 37 -2.33 9.90 6.03
C SER A 37 -3.05 9.05 7.08
N SER A 38 -4.36 8.89 6.91
CA SER A 38 -5.18 7.96 7.72
C SER A 38 -4.74 6.50 7.56
N TYR A 39 -4.14 6.16 6.42
CA TYR A 39 -3.52 4.86 6.19
C TYR A 39 -2.47 4.52 7.27
N TRP A 40 -1.50 5.40 7.47
CA TRP A 40 -0.44 5.18 8.46
C TRP A 40 -0.95 5.22 9.89
N GLN A 41 -1.97 6.06 10.17
CA GLN A 41 -2.62 6.07 11.48
C GLN A 41 -3.31 4.73 11.78
N ALA A 42 -3.97 4.12 10.78
CA ALA A 42 -4.58 2.79 10.92
C ALA A 42 -3.52 1.69 11.11
N ALA A 43 -2.39 1.74 10.40
CA ALA A 43 -1.30 0.79 10.57
C ALA A 43 -0.68 0.89 11.98
N VAL A 44 -0.38 2.10 12.44
CA VAL A 44 0.15 2.34 13.81
C VAL A 44 -0.83 1.89 14.87
N LYS A 45 -2.14 2.11 14.70
CA LYS A 45 -3.16 1.60 15.61
C LYS A 45 -3.15 0.07 15.72
N GLY A 46 -2.93 -0.63 14.60
CA GLY A 46 -2.78 -2.09 14.59
C GLY A 46 -1.54 -2.53 15.37
N ILE A 47 -0.40 -1.88 15.12
CA ILE A 47 0.87 -2.09 15.81
C ILE A 47 0.72 -1.91 17.33
N GLU A 48 0.20 -0.77 17.77
CA GLU A 48 0.04 -0.45 19.20
C GLU A 48 -0.94 -1.39 19.89
N SER A 49 -2.03 -1.76 19.18
CA SER A 49 -3.02 -2.70 19.74
C SER A 49 -2.44 -4.08 19.99
N GLU A 50 -1.69 -4.63 19.03
CA GLU A 50 -1.09 -5.96 19.15
C GLU A 50 0.09 -5.96 20.15
N ALA A 51 0.90 -4.91 20.13
CA ALA A 51 1.98 -4.73 21.09
C ALA A 51 1.42 -4.74 22.53
N ALA A 52 0.33 -4.01 22.77
CA ALA A 52 -0.34 -4.01 24.08
C ALA A 52 -0.89 -5.39 24.47
N ALA A 53 -1.46 -6.14 23.49
CA ALA A 53 -1.97 -7.48 23.71
C ALA A 53 -0.88 -8.49 24.08
N LYS A 54 0.31 -8.34 23.48
CA LYS A 54 1.49 -9.19 23.74
C LYS A 54 2.36 -8.71 24.92
N GLY A 55 2.09 -7.52 25.47
CA GLY A 55 2.90 -6.93 26.53
C GLY A 55 4.30 -6.47 26.07
N VAL A 56 4.42 -6.11 24.80
CA VAL A 56 5.62 -5.57 24.15
C VAL A 56 5.54 -4.05 24.15
N ASP A 57 6.66 -3.37 24.36
CA ASP A 57 6.79 -1.92 24.21
C ASP A 57 7.10 -1.57 22.74
N VAL A 58 6.45 -0.56 22.19
CA VAL A 58 6.70 -0.10 20.81
C VAL A 58 6.86 1.41 20.76
N HIS A 59 7.83 1.85 19.97
CA HIS A 59 8.01 3.25 19.62
C HIS A 59 7.86 3.44 18.11
N CYS A 60 6.82 4.17 17.70
CA CYS A 60 6.53 4.42 16.29
C CYS A 60 7.06 5.80 15.89
N THR A 61 7.88 5.85 14.84
CA THR A 61 8.42 7.08 14.26
C THR A 61 8.16 7.14 12.75
N GLY A 62 8.20 8.34 12.18
CA GLY A 62 8.08 8.57 10.74
C GLY A 62 8.22 10.05 10.43
N PRO A 63 8.64 10.41 9.21
CA PRO A 63 8.76 11.79 8.77
C PRO A 63 7.40 12.45 8.59
N ASN A 64 7.40 13.76 8.37
CA ASN A 64 6.18 14.50 8.08
C ASN A 64 5.65 14.25 6.66
N SER A 65 6.51 13.80 5.74
CA SER A 65 6.15 13.53 4.35
C SER A 65 6.90 12.31 3.83
N GLU A 66 6.27 11.53 2.97
CA GLU A 66 6.92 10.42 2.26
C GLU A 66 7.98 10.89 1.24
N SER A 67 8.11 12.22 1.03
CA SER A 67 9.21 12.81 0.27
C SER A 67 10.48 13.06 1.09
N ASP A 68 10.39 12.98 2.42
CA ASP A 68 11.49 13.30 3.34
C ASP A 68 12.40 12.07 3.58
N ILE A 69 12.94 11.50 2.49
CA ILE A 69 13.75 10.28 2.49
C ILE A 69 14.94 10.37 3.46
N ALA A 70 15.60 11.54 3.52
CA ALA A 70 16.75 11.73 4.38
C ALA A 70 16.37 11.67 5.87
N ASP A 71 15.27 12.29 6.28
CA ASP A 71 14.78 12.25 7.65
C ASP A 71 14.31 10.84 8.03
N TRP A 72 13.59 10.17 7.12
CA TRP A 72 13.17 8.79 7.28
C TRP A 72 14.38 7.84 7.49
N LYS A 73 15.43 7.97 6.65
CA LYS A 73 16.67 7.21 6.83
C LYS A 73 17.33 7.47 8.17
N ASN A 74 17.40 8.74 8.59
CA ASN A 74 17.98 9.11 9.89
C ASN A 74 17.18 8.52 11.07
N MET A 75 15.84 8.40 10.94
CA MET A 75 14.99 7.73 11.92
C MET A 75 15.30 6.24 12.00
N PHE A 76 15.47 5.57 10.85
CA PHE A 76 15.86 4.16 10.82
C PHE A 76 17.26 3.95 11.44
N ASP A 77 18.24 4.78 11.10
CA ASP A 77 19.59 4.72 11.72
C ASP A 77 19.51 4.95 13.23
N SER A 78 18.63 5.84 13.69
CA SER A 78 18.41 6.09 15.11
C SER A 78 17.75 4.90 15.82
N ALA A 79 16.80 4.24 15.15
CA ALA A 79 16.19 3.01 15.63
C ALA A 79 17.23 1.89 15.81
N ILE A 80 18.13 1.70 14.87
CA ILE A 80 19.23 0.73 15.01
C ILE A 80 20.15 1.09 16.20
N ASN A 81 20.49 2.37 16.35
CA ASN A 81 21.39 2.85 17.41
C ASN A 81 20.77 2.74 18.82
N SER A 82 19.43 2.67 18.95
CA SER A 82 18.76 2.44 20.23
C SER A 82 18.90 0.98 20.71
N ALA A 83 19.40 0.09 19.83
CA ALA A 83 19.58 -1.34 20.09
C ALA A 83 18.29 -2.03 20.60
N PRO A 84 17.18 -1.95 19.85
CA PRO A 84 15.93 -2.58 20.22
C PRO A 84 16.00 -4.11 20.04
N ASP A 85 15.00 -4.80 20.55
CA ASP A 85 14.85 -6.25 20.31
C ASP A 85 14.44 -6.58 18.86
N GLY A 86 13.84 -5.62 18.14
CA GLY A 86 13.49 -5.77 16.73
C GLY A 86 13.03 -4.45 16.11
N ILE A 87 13.06 -4.38 14.79
CA ILE A 87 12.64 -3.20 14.02
C ILE A 87 11.62 -3.58 12.95
N GLY A 88 10.47 -2.87 12.93
CA GLY A 88 9.53 -2.86 11.81
C GLY A 88 9.79 -1.65 10.92
N ILE A 89 9.92 -1.87 9.60
CA ILE A 89 10.21 -0.78 8.66
C ILE A 89 9.31 -0.81 7.42
N ALA A 90 8.70 0.33 7.11
CA ALA A 90 8.05 0.56 5.82
C ALA A 90 8.98 1.42 4.94
N ALA A 91 9.48 0.86 3.83
CA ALA A 91 10.52 1.51 3.06
C ALA A 91 9.97 2.57 2.08
N ILE A 92 10.42 3.83 2.21
CA ILE A 92 10.17 4.89 1.23
C ILE A 92 11.08 4.69 0.01
N ASP A 93 12.38 4.56 0.25
CA ASP A 93 13.40 4.31 -0.77
C ASP A 93 14.32 3.17 -0.33
N PRO A 94 14.12 1.97 -0.87
CA PRO A 94 14.96 0.81 -0.56
C PRO A 94 16.45 1.07 -0.74
N SER A 95 16.83 1.80 -1.79
CA SER A 95 18.24 2.01 -2.15
C SER A 95 19.03 2.79 -1.10
N SER A 96 18.35 3.67 -0.36
CA SER A 96 18.97 4.56 0.63
C SER A 96 19.39 3.87 1.93
N ILE A 97 18.86 2.67 2.24
CA ILE A 97 19.03 2.01 3.54
C ILE A 97 19.82 0.69 3.51
N MET A 98 20.45 0.33 2.38
CA MET A 98 21.17 -0.95 2.25
C MET A 98 22.30 -1.09 3.30
N GLU A 99 23.07 -0.03 3.55
CA GLU A 99 24.12 -0.02 4.56
C GLU A 99 23.54 -0.10 5.98
N SER A 100 22.43 0.57 6.23
CA SER A 100 21.73 0.54 7.54
C SER A 100 21.16 -0.85 7.84
N LEU A 101 20.59 -1.52 6.83
CA LEU A 101 20.12 -2.91 6.98
C LEU A 101 21.26 -3.88 7.28
N GLN A 102 22.43 -3.70 6.63
CA GLN A 102 23.62 -4.52 6.96
C GLN A 102 24.07 -4.25 8.40
N ALA A 103 24.05 -2.99 8.86
CA ALA A 103 24.42 -2.63 10.22
C ALA A 103 23.46 -3.25 11.25
N ALA A 104 22.13 -3.23 11.00
CA ALA A 104 21.15 -3.90 11.86
C ALA A 104 21.42 -5.41 11.96
N LYS A 105 21.68 -6.07 10.82
CA LYS A 105 22.03 -7.48 10.78
C LYS A 105 23.31 -7.78 11.58
N ASP A 106 24.37 -6.99 11.39
CA ASP A 106 25.65 -7.15 12.10
C ASP A 106 25.50 -6.93 13.63
N ALA A 107 24.55 -6.11 14.02
CA ALA A 107 24.16 -5.90 15.41
C ALA A 107 23.26 -7.01 15.98
N GLY A 108 22.79 -7.96 15.13
CA GLY A 108 21.88 -9.03 15.52
C GLY A 108 20.43 -8.56 15.77
N ILE A 109 20.04 -7.41 15.24
CA ILE A 109 18.69 -6.87 15.37
C ILE A 109 17.82 -7.40 14.25
N PRO A 110 16.75 -8.18 14.52
CA PRO A 110 15.82 -8.65 13.52
C PRO A 110 15.04 -7.48 12.90
N VAL A 111 14.96 -7.44 11.57
CA VAL A 111 14.20 -6.45 10.82
C VAL A 111 13.08 -7.13 10.05
N VAL A 112 11.86 -6.66 10.21
CA VAL A 112 10.67 -7.05 9.44
C VAL A 112 10.22 -5.85 8.62
N ALA A 113 10.17 -6.02 7.30
CA ALA A 113 9.57 -5.01 6.42
C ALA A 113 8.04 -5.15 6.43
N PHE A 114 7.33 -4.04 6.34
CA PHE A 114 5.88 -4.05 6.17
C PHE A 114 5.43 -2.97 5.18
N ASP A 115 4.24 -3.12 4.60
CA ASP A 115 3.68 -2.27 3.55
C ASP A 115 4.49 -2.26 2.25
N SER A 116 5.77 -2.05 2.33
CA SER A 116 6.66 -1.93 1.18
C SER A 116 7.94 -2.71 1.42
N GLY A 117 8.30 -3.55 0.47
CA GLY A 117 9.51 -4.38 0.51
C GLY A 117 10.80 -3.60 0.29
N VAL A 118 11.92 -4.29 0.47
CA VAL A 118 13.26 -3.75 0.26
C VAL A 118 14.00 -4.63 -0.74
N PRO A 119 13.66 -4.55 -2.05
CA PRO A 119 14.33 -5.33 -3.07
C PRO A 119 15.84 -5.02 -3.10
N GLY A 120 16.65 -6.06 -3.17
CA GLY A 120 18.10 -5.93 -3.13
C GLY A 120 18.70 -5.79 -1.72
N ALA A 121 17.90 -5.92 -0.66
CA ALA A 121 18.41 -5.96 0.71
C ALA A 121 19.52 -7.01 0.87
N PRO A 122 20.55 -6.73 1.69
CA PRO A 122 21.56 -7.74 2.00
C PRO A 122 20.91 -9.04 2.50
N GLU A 123 21.38 -10.18 2.04
CA GLU A 123 20.79 -11.48 2.39
C GLU A 123 20.64 -11.65 3.91
N GLY A 124 19.43 -11.94 4.39
CA GLY A 124 19.09 -12.12 5.80
C GLY A 124 19.15 -10.85 6.65
N SER A 125 19.16 -9.65 6.06
CA SER A 125 19.01 -8.38 6.78
C SER A 125 17.54 -7.97 6.98
N VAL A 126 16.64 -8.47 6.13
CA VAL A 126 15.19 -8.40 6.30
C VAL A 126 14.69 -9.83 6.38
N LEU A 127 13.99 -10.17 7.44
CA LEU A 127 13.58 -11.55 7.74
C LEU A 127 12.23 -11.91 7.12
N SER A 128 11.34 -10.94 6.95
CA SER A 128 10.00 -11.13 6.41
C SER A 128 9.46 -9.80 5.86
N LEU A 129 8.54 -9.90 4.92
CA LEU A 129 7.73 -8.79 4.42
C LEU A 129 6.26 -9.07 4.73
N VAL A 130 5.61 -8.16 5.44
CA VAL A 130 4.16 -8.15 5.69
C VAL A 130 3.55 -7.08 4.81
N ALA A 131 2.98 -7.42 3.65
CA ALA A 131 2.53 -6.44 2.68
C ALA A 131 1.36 -6.96 1.84
N THR A 132 0.59 -6.03 1.27
CA THR A 132 -0.38 -6.34 0.23
C THR A 132 0.32 -6.90 -1.00
N ASP A 133 -0.29 -7.88 -1.69
CA ASP A 133 0.06 -8.19 -3.07
C ASP A 133 -0.23 -6.97 -3.94
N ASN A 134 0.72 -6.04 -3.96
CA ASN A 134 0.55 -4.74 -4.63
C ASN A 134 0.37 -4.89 -6.14
N TYR A 135 1.04 -5.87 -6.76
CA TYR A 135 0.87 -6.12 -8.18
C TYR A 135 -0.53 -6.65 -8.49
N GLY A 136 -1.02 -7.63 -7.72
CA GLY A 136 -2.37 -8.15 -7.82
C GLY A 136 -3.45 -7.11 -7.52
N ALA A 137 -3.20 -6.25 -6.53
CA ALA A 137 -4.12 -5.16 -6.18
C ALA A 137 -4.23 -4.10 -7.28
N GLY A 138 -3.11 -3.73 -7.93
CA GLY A 138 -3.12 -2.89 -9.13
C GLY A 138 -3.84 -3.54 -10.30
N ALA A 139 -3.63 -4.85 -10.51
CA ALA A 139 -4.35 -5.63 -11.52
C ALA A 139 -5.86 -5.65 -11.25
N THR A 140 -6.30 -5.73 -10.00
CA THR A 140 -7.72 -5.65 -9.62
C THR A 140 -8.35 -4.32 -10.05
N ALA A 141 -7.67 -3.18 -9.83
CA ALA A 141 -8.14 -1.88 -10.30
C ALA A 141 -8.28 -1.84 -11.83
N ALA A 142 -7.30 -2.41 -12.56
CA ALA A 142 -7.33 -2.50 -14.01
C ALA A 142 -8.49 -3.35 -14.54
N GLU A 143 -8.78 -4.49 -13.90
CA GLU A 143 -9.88 -5.39 -14.28
C GLU A 143 -11.23 -4.68 -14.21
N HIS A 144 -11.48 -3.98 -13.09
CA HIS A 144 -12.74 -3.25 -12.92
C HIS A 144 -12.87 -2.06 -13.88
N LEU A 145 -11.81 -1.27 -14.05
CA LEU A 145 -11.82 -0.11 -14.92
C LEU A 145 -11.93 -0.54 -16.39
N TYR A 146 -11.20 -1.57 -16.83
CA TYR A 146 -11.29 -2.10 -18.19
C TYR A 146 -12.69 -2.65 -18.48
N ALA A 147 -13.25 -3.44 -17.57
CA ALA A 147 -14.59 -4.01 -17.73
C ALA A 147 -15.67 -2.93 -17.95
N ALA A 148 -15.54 -1.79 -17.24
CA ALA A 148 -16.46 -0.66 -17.38
C ALA A 148 -16.24 0.15 -18.67
N LEU A 149 -15.03 0.16 -19.21
CA LEU A 149 -14.64 1.01 -20.36
C LEU A 149 -14.61 0.26 -21.70
N LYS A 150 -14.59 -1.08 -21.72
CA LYS A 150 -14.33 -1.87 -22.93
C LYS A 150 -15.27 -1.55 -24.11
N ASP A 151 -16.55 -1.29 -23.84
CA ASP A 151 -17.52 -0.96 -24.90
C ASP A 151 -17.23 0.43 -25.49
N LYS A 152 -16.81 1.40 -24.66
CA LYS A 152 -16.38 2.73 -25.11
C LYS A 152 -15.08 2.65 -25.92
N ILE A 153 -14.13 1.81 -25.49
CA ILE A 153 -12.89 1.52 -26.22
C ILE A 153 -13.22 0.90 -27.59
N ALA A 154 -14.08 -0.12 -27.64
CA ALA A 154 -14.46 -0.79 -28.89
C ALA A 154 -15.20 0.10 -29.87
N ALA A 155 -15.97 1.08 -29.40
CA ALA A 155 -16.69 2.04 -30.20
C ALA A 155 -15.83 3.23 -30.67
N ALA A 156 -14.62 3.40 -30.15
CA ALA A 156 -13.78 4.55 -30.44
C ALA A 156 -13.22 4.50 -31.87
N SER A 157 -13.26 5.62 -32.58
CA SER A 157 -12.71 5.78 -33.93
C SER A 157 -11.28 6.35 -33.96
N ALA A 158 -10.74 6.72 -32.80
CA ALA A 158 -9.41 7.25 -32.58
C ALA A 158 -8.84 6.64 -31.31
N PRO A 159 -7.52 6.70 -31.07
CA PRO A 159 -6.93 6.24 -29.82
C PRO A 159 -7.59 6.88 -28.59
N VAL A 160 -7.78 6.08 -27.53
CA VAL A 160 -8.27 6.54 -26.24
C VAL A 160 -7.14 6.50 -25.22
N ARG A 161 -7.25 7.29 -24.14
CA ARG A 161 -6.23 7.39 -23.10
C ARG A 161 -6.76 6.89 -21.76
N ILE A 162 -5.89 6.19 -21.06
CA ILE A 162 -6.05 5.82 -19.66
C ILE A 162 -4.92 6.52 -18.88
N GLY A 163 -5.27 7.32 -17.91
CA GLY A 163 -4.32 7.99 -17.02
C GLY A 163 -3.93 7.09 -15.85
N GLU A 164 -2.72 7.24 -15.37
CA GLU A 164 -2.26 6.66 -14.12
C GLU A 164 -1.41 7.68 -13.37
N VAL A 165 -1.77 7.99 -12.13
CA VAL A 165 -1.00 8.86 -11.25
C VAL A 165 -0.47 8.03 -10.09
N ASN A 166 0.86 7.94 -10.00
CA ASN A 166 1.59 7.29 -8.90
C ASN A 166 2.26 8.36 -8.05
N GLN A 167 2.17 8.27 -6.73
CA GLN A 167 2.76 9.30 -5.85
C GLN A 167 4.29 9.40 -5.95
N ASP A 168 4.96 8.30 -6.29
CA ASP A 168 6.41 8.21 -6.46
C ASP A 168 6.78 7.06 -7.42
N ALA A 169 8.06 6.93 -7.73
CA ALA A 169 8.65 5.84 -8.52
C ALA A 169 9.86 5.20 -7.81
N THR A 170 9.89 5.24 -6.48
CA THR A 170 10.98 4.72 -5.62
C THR A 170 10.51 3.63 -4.67
N SER A 171 9.33 3.77 -4.12
CA SER A 171 8.71 2.80 -3.21
C SER A 171 8.31 1.52 -3.95
N GLU A 172 8.72 0.37 -3.43
CA GLU A 172 8.42 -0.93 -4.05
C GLU A 172 6.92 -1.15 -4.21
N SER A 173 6.14 -0.86 -3.17
CA SER A 173 4.69 -1.03 -3.19
C SER A 173 4.00 -0.19 -4.28
N ILE A 174 4.42 1.05 -4.47
CA ILE A 174 3.86 1.96 -5.48
C ILE A 174 4.24 1.51 -6.89
N ILE A 175 5.52 1.17 -7.11
CA ILE A 175 5.99 0.66 -8.41
C ILE A 175 5.26 -0.63 -8.79
N SER A 176 5.19 -1.59 -7.86
CA SER A 176 4.55 -2.88 -8.09
C SER A 176 3.06 -2.72 -8.43
N ARG A 177 2.37 -1.85 -7.70
CA ARG A 177 0.94 -1.54 -7.90
C ARG A 177 0.65 -0.91 -9.27
N GLY A 178 1.43 0.11 -9.62
CA GLY A 178 1.28 0.77 -10.92
C GLY A 178 1.60 -0.18 -12.10
N LEU A 179 2.68 -0.96 -11.99
CA LEU A 179 2.99 -1.97 -13.02
C LEU A 179 1.90 -3.04 -13.11
N GLY A 180 1.32 -3.48 -11.98
CA GLY A 180 0.19 -4.40 -11.98
C GLY A 180 -1.02 -3.86 -12.73
N PHE A 181 -1.34 -2.58 -12.54
CA PHE A 181 -2.40 -1.91 -13.29
C PHE A 181 -2.11 -1.84 -14.79
N ILE A 182 -0.94 -1.34 -15.18
CA ILE A 182 -0.53 -1.21 -16.60
C ILE A 182 -0.56 -2.56 -17.31
N ASP A 183 0.09 -3.57 -16.72
CA ASP A 183 0.26 -4.88 -17.32
C ASP A 183 -1.08 -5.60 -17.49
N LYS A 184 -1.95 -5.56 -16.46
CA LYS A 184 -3.25 -6.20 -16.51
C LYS A 184 -4.19 -5.49 -17.49
N PHE A 185 -4.21 -4.16 -17.50
CA PHE A 185 -5.02 -3.42 -18.48
C PHE A 185 -4.59 -3.75 -19.91
N GLY A 186 -3.27 -3.82 -20.16
CA GLY A 186 -2.73 -4.20 -21.45
C GLY A 186 -3.01 -5.65 -21.84
N GLU A 187 -2.95 -6.59 -20.90
CA GLU A 187 -3.33 -7.99 -21.10
C GLU A 187 -4.80 -8.12 -21.58
N LEU A 188 -5.72 -7.42 -20.86
CA LEU A 188 -7.14 -7.44 -21.19
C LEU A 188 -7.41 -6.78 -22.55
N ALA A 189 -6.77 -5.65 -22.83
CA ALA A 189 -6.86 -4.97 -24.11
C ALA A 189 -6.36 -5.84 -25.28
N ALA A 190 -5.22 -6.50 -25.09
CA ALA A 190 -4.66 -7.41 -26.09
C ALA A 190 -5.56 -8.63 -26.34
N ALA A 191 -6.22 -9.17 -25.30
CA ALA A 191 -7.18 -10.27 -25.43
C ALA A 191 -8.39 -9.87 -26.31
N ASP A 192 -8.80 -8.61 -26.26
CA ASP A 192 -9.87 -8.04 -27.11
C ASP A 192 -9.34 -7.51 -28.46
N GLY A 193 -8.05 -7.67 -28.76
CA GLY A 193 -7.43 -7.34 -30.04
C GLY A 193 -6.95 -5.90 -30.18
N PHE A 194 -6.83 -5.14 -29.07
CA PHE A 194 -6.33 -3.78 -29.07
C PHE A 194 -4.82 -3.72 -28.81
N THR A 195 -4.16 -2.76 -29.45
CA THR A 195 -2.74 -2.42 -29.19
C THR A 195 -2.65 -1.33 -28.15
N VAL A 196 -1.68 -1.45 -27.22
CA VAL A 196 -1.48 -0.51 -26.12
C VAL A 196 -0.09 0.12 -26.20
N ALA A 197 -0.03 1.45 -26.15
CA ALA A 197 1.21 2.19 -25.91
C ALA A 197 1.27 2.64 -24.46
N VAL A 198 2.45 2.56 -23.84
CA VAL A 198 2.69 3.08 -22.50
C VAL A 198 3.66 4.26 -22.59
N VAL A 199 3.28 5.40 -22.02
CA VAL A 199 4.03 6.65 -22.10
C VAL A 199 4.10 7.34 -20.73
N GLY A 200 4.91 8.38 -20.61
CA GLY A 200 5.05 9.19 -19.40
C GLY A 200 6.29 8.85 -18.60
N ASN A 201 6.16 8.46 -17.33
CA ASN A 201 7.29 8.21 -16.46
C ASN A 201 8.14 7.03 -16.92
N GLU A 202 9.46 7.23 -17.05
CA GLU A 202 10.40 6.27 -17.62
C GLU A 202 10.44 4.92 -16.87
N LYS A 203 10.26 4.94 -15.53
CA LYS A 203 10.26 3.71 -14.73
C LYS A 203 9.13 2.77 -15.16
N PHE A 204 7.90 3.27 -15.21
CA PHE A 204 6.73 2.49 -15.61
C PHE A 204 6.78 2.09 -17.09
N VAL A 205 7.20 3.01 -17.96
CA VAL A 205 7.40 2.73 -19.40
C VAL A 205 8.42 1.62 -19.61
N ASN A 206 9.53 1.62 -18.87
CA ASN A 206 10.60 0.63 -19.10
C ASN A 206 10.32 -0.72 -18.45
N ASP A 207 9.68 -0.75 -17.30
CA ASP A 207 9.52 -1.95 -16.48
C ASP A 207 8.21 -2.71 -16.74
N CYS A 208 7.20 -2.09 -17.41
CA CYS A 208 5.98 -2.80 -17.79
C CYS A 208 6.26 -3.94 -18.78
N LYS A 209 5.42 -4.97 -18.74
CA LYS A 209 5.52 -6.16 -19.61
C LYS A 209 4.87 -5.97 -20.98
N ILE A 210 4.28 -4.80 -21.25
CA ILE A 210 3.61 -4.48 -22.51
C ILE A 210 4.67 -4.26 -23.61
N ASP A 211 4.40 -4.74 -24.81
CA ASP A 211 5.23 -4.52 -25.98
C ASP A 211 5.36 -3.02 -26.29
N LYS A 212 6.55 -2.57 -26.66
CA LYS A 212 6.83 -1.17 -26.97
C LYS A 212 6.19 -0.80 -28.31
N VAL A 213 5.04 -0.12 -28.27
CA VAL A 213 4.29 0.39 -29.41
C VAL A 213 4.32 1.92 -29.39
N ALA A 214 4.45 2.57 -30.55
CA ALA A 214 4.35 4.01 -30.63
C ALA A 214 2.89 4.48 -30.44
N GLU A 215 2.67 5.64 -29.83
CA GLU A 215 1.31 6.19 -29.63
C GLU A 215 0.49 6.25 -30.94
N ALA A 216 1.14 6.56 -32.06
CA ALA A 216 0.48 6.67 -33.36
C ALA A 216 -0.06 5.32 -33.89
N ASP A 217 0.44 4.20 -33.39
CA ASP A 217 0.08 2.84 -33.82
C ASP A 217 -0.79 2.12 -32.76
N ALA A 218 -1.13 2.80 -31.65
CA ALA A 218 -1.90 2.23 -30.56
C ALA A 218 -3.40 2.56 -30.67
N ASN A 219 -4.25 1.65 -30.17
CA ASN A 219 -5.66 1.91 -29.93
C ASN A 219 -5.87 2.55 -28.54
N ILE A 220 -5.02 2.21 -27.59
CA ILE A 220 -5.09 2.68 -26.21
C ILE A 220 -3.71 3.22 -25.82
N ILE A 221 -3.70 4.36 -25.16
CA ILE A 221 -2.50 4.99 -24.60
C ILE A 221 -2.63 4.98 -23.08
N ILE A 222 -1.77 4.25 -22.37
CA ILE A 222 -1.67 4.35 -20.92
C ILE A 222 -0.58 5.40 -20.60
N GLU A 223 -0.96 6.45 -19.90
CA GLU A 223 -0.04 7.53 -19.53
C GLU A 223 0.22 7.53 -18.02
N ALA A 224 1.42 7.08 -17.62
CA ALA A 224 1.86 7.06 -16.23
C ALA A 224 2.53 8.37 -15.84
N ARG A 225 2.05 9.01 -14.77
CA ARG A 225 2.55 10.26 -14.21
C ARG A 225 3.04 10.08 -12.78
N VAL A 226 4.10 10.79 -12.44
CA VAL A 226 4.69 10.82 -11.10
C VAL A 226 5.02 12.27 -10.76
N PRO A 227 4.52 12.82 -9.64
CA PRO A 227 4.82 14.18 -9.20
C PRO A 227 6.26 14.29 -8.71
N ALA A 228 6.76 15.53 -8.61
CA ALA A 228 8.10 15.80 -8.11
C ALA A 228 8.25 15.52 -6.59
N GLN A 229 7.16 15.54 -5.84
CA GLN A 229 7.08 15.22 -4.41
C GLN A 229 5.72 14.56 -4.11
N THR A 230 5.69 13.74 -3.08
CA THR A 230 4.50 13.01 -2.62
C THR A 230 3.57 13.94 -1.84
N THR A 231 2.78 14.74 -2.54
CA THR A 231 1.72 15.58 -1.96
C THR A 231 0.46 15.52 -2.82
N VAL A 232 -0.71 15.72 -2.19
CA VAL A 232 -2.01 15.73 -2.87
C VAL A 232 -2.04 16.82 -3.96
N GLU A 233 -1.49 18.01 -3.69
CA GLU A 233 -1.49 19.14 -4.62
C GLU A 233 -0.64 18.88 -5.86
N LEU A 234 0.50 18.21 -5.71
CA LEU A 234 1.35 17.87 -6.84
C LEU A 234 0.78 16.68 -7.63
N CYS A 235 0.17 15.70 -6.96
CA CYS A 235 -0.62 14.68 -7.63
C CYS A 235 -1.81 15.29 -8.39
N ALA A 236 -2.49 16.29 -7.84
CA ALA A 236 -3.56 17.03 -8.53
C ALA A 236 -3.06 17.79 -9.75
N THR A 237 -1.83 18.28 -9.72
CA THR A 237 -1.18 18.94 -10.88
C THR A 237 -0.98 17.93 -12.01
N GLU A 238 -0.44 16.75 -11.71
CA GLU A 238 -0.25 15.68 -12.70
C GLU A 238 -1.60 15.14 -13.21
N ALA A 239 -2.57 14.96 -12.31
CA ALA A 239 -3.93 14.56 -12.66
C ALA A 239 -4.60 15.57 -13.60
N SER A 240 -4.53 16.86 -13.30
CA SER A 240 -5.09 17.93 -14.15
C SER A 240 -4.46 17.93 -15.54
N ALA A 241 -3.15 17.67 -15.64
CA ALA A 241 -2.45 17.61 -16.92
C ALA A 241 -2.97 16.47 -17.82
N ILE A 242 -3.40 15.34 -17.22
CA ILE A 242 -4.03 14.24 -17.97
C ILE A 242 -5.51 14.51 -18.21
N MET A 243 -6.26 14.95 -17.18
CA MET A 243 -7.72 15.16 -17.25
C MET A 243 -8.14 16.22 -18.27
N ASN A 244 -7.24 17.12 -18.66
CA ASN A 244 -7.48 18.09 -19.73
C ASN A 244 -7.31 17.52 -21.14
N LYS A 245 -6.95 16.24 -21.31
CA LYS A 245 -6.81 15.60 -22.61
C LYS A 245 -8.16 15.08 -23.10
N GLU A 246 -8.53 15.44 -24.34
CA GLU A 246 -9.82 15.10 -24.93
C GLU A 246 -10.01 13.58 -25.15
N ASP A 247 -8.91 12.83 -25.27
CA ASP A 247 -8.89 11.38 -25.49
C ASP A 247 -8.97 10.56 -24.16
N LEU A 248 -8.93 11.22 -22.99
CA LEU A 248 -8.98 10.53 -21.69
C LEU A 248 -10.39 9.98 -21.42
N ILE A 249 -10.47 8.69 -21.08
CA ILE A 249 -11.73 8.03 -20.74
C ILE A 249 -11.72 7.38 -19.35
N GLY A 250 -10.53 7.14 -18.77
CA GLY A 250 -10.37 6.56 -17.44
C GLY A 250 -9.05 6.98 -16.81
N ILE A 251 -8.99 6.99 -15.47
CA ILE A 251 -7.79 7.36 -14.71
C ILE A 251 -7.70 6.56 -13.42
N PHE A 252 -6.48 6.16 -13.04
CA PHE A 252 -6.17 5.45 -11.81
C PHE A 252 -5.24 6.28 -10.92
N GLY A 253 -5.60 6.43 -9.65
CA GLY A 253 -4.74 6.97 -8.60
C GLY A 253 -4.25 5.82 -7.72
N SER A 254 -2.96 5.50 -7.77
CA SER A 254 -2.42 4.23 -7.27
C SER A 254 -2.25 4.13 -5.75
N ASN A 255 -2.59 5.18 -4.99
CA ASN A 255 -2.62 5.18 -3.52
C ASN A 255 -3.47 6.34 -3.01
N GLN A 256 -3.61 6.48 -1.67
CA GLN A 256 -4.45 7.52 -1.06
C GLN A 256 -4.10 8.93 -1.57
N VAL A 257 -2.82 9.31 -1.55
CA VAL A 257 -2.37 10.66 -1.96
C VAL A 257 -2.67 10.94 -3.43
N ALA A 258 -2.44 9.95 -4.30
CA ALA A 258 -2.74 10.09 -5.73
C ALA A 258 -4.26 10.13 -5.98
N ALA A 259 -5.05 9.26 -5.34
CA ALA A 259 -6.51 9.25 -5.46
C ALA A 259 -7.15 10.55 -4.97
N GLU A 260 -6.71 11.09 -3.84
CA GLU A 260 -7.13 12.41 -3.35
C GLU A 260 -6.68 13.54 -4.31
N GLY A 261 -5.52 13.37 -4.97
CA GLY A 261 -5.05 14.27 -6.02
C GLY A 261 -5.99 14.28 -7.24
N LEU A 262 -6.51 13.11 -7.66
CA LEU A 262 -7.53 13.04 -8.73
C LEU A 262 -8.79 13.84 -8.35
N LEU A 263 -9.27 13.66 -7.13
CA LEU A 263 -10.46 14.36 -6.63
C LEU A 263 -10.22 15.88 -6.53
N THR A 264 -9.06 16.31 -6.03
CA THR A 264 -8.69 17.72 -5.96
C THR A 264 -8.58 18.36 -7.35
N ALA A 265 -8.07 17.64 -8.35
CA ALA A 265 -8.07 18.09 -9.73
C ALA A 265 -9.51 18.25 -10.26
N ASN A 266 -10.38 17.30 -9.90
CA ASN A 266 -11.77 17.29 -10.34
C ASN A 266 -12.61 18.42 -9.75
N ASP A 267 -12.27 18.98 -8.58
CA ASP A 267 -12.97 20.14 -8.00
C ASP A 267 -13.05 21.35 -8.96
N ASN A 268 -12.09 21.44 -9.90
CA ASN A 268 -12.07 22.51 -10.90
C ASN A 268 -12.51 22.05 -12.29
N LEU A 269 -12.42 20.77 -12.62
CA LEU A 269 -12.64 20.25 -13.95
C LEU A 269 -14.04 19.64 -14.12
N GLU A 270 -14.59 19.08 -13.03
CA GLU A 270 -15.92 18.45 -12.99
C GLU A 270 -16.13 17.41 -14.10
N VAL A 271 -15.10 16.58 -14.37
CA VAL A 271 -15.11 15.58 -15.47
C VAL A 271 -15.23 14.15 -15.00
N LEU A 272 -15.01 13.88 -13.69
CA LEU A 272 -15.12 12.55 -13.11
C LEU A 272 -16.58 12.18 -12.81
N GLY A 273 -16.89 10.90 -12.94
CA GLY A 273 -18.20 10.35 -12.61
C GLY A 273 -18.24 8.84 -12.75
N SER A 274 -19.43 8.24 -12.56
CA SER A 274 -19.63 6.79 -12.64
C SER A 274 -20.26 6.29 -13.96
N ASP A 275 -20.71 7.20 -14.81
CA ASP A 275 -21.25 6.83 -16.13
C ASP A 275 -20.16 6.99 -17.22
N PRO A 276 -19.68 5.90 -17.84
CA PRO A 276 -18.66 5.99 -18.88
C PRO A 276 -19.11 6.72 -20.14
N ALA A 277 -20.43 6.93 -20.36
CA ALA A 277 -20.91 7.66 -21.53
C ALA A 277 -20.56 9.16 -21.44
N ASP A 278 -20.71 9.74 -20.27
CA ASP A 278 -20.64 11.19 -20.06
C ASP A 278 -19.44 11.65 -19.21
N SER A 279 -18.70 10.71 -18.60
CA SER A 279 -17.65 11.02 -17.64
C SER A 279 -16.34 10.27 -17.94
N ILE A 280 -15.26 10.73 -17.30
CA ILE A 280 -14.03 9.98 -17.12
C ILE A 280 -14.20 9.12 -15.86
N LEU A 281 -13.99 7.81 -15.96
CA LEU A 281 -14.06 6.92 -14.81
C LEU A 281 -12.77 6.99 -14.01
N ALA A 282 -12.86 7.31 -12.72
CA ALA A 282 -11.71 7.29 -11.82
C ALA A 282 -11.73 6.04 -10.95
N ALA A 283 -10.66 5.26 -10.98
CA ALA A 283 -10.37 4.25 -9.98
C ALA A 283 -9.35 4.81 -8.97
N GLY A 284 -9.60 4.56 -7.67
CA GLY A 284 -8.70 4.95 -6.59
C GLY A 284 -7.99 3.75 -5.96
N PHE A 285 -7.18 4.06 -4.96
CA PHE A 285 -6.60 3.08 -4.06
C PHE A 285 -6.62 3.61 -2.63
N ASP A 286 -6.68 2.71 -1.65
CA ASP A 286 -6.89 3.02 -0.24
C ASP A 286 -8.34 3.45 0.09
N ALA A 287 -8.61 3.81 1.34
CA ALA A 287 -9.99 3.97 1.82
C ALA A 287 -10.18 5.15 2.79
N GLY A 288 -9.38 6.20 2.70
CA GLY A 288 -9.56 7.41 3.49
C GLY A 288 -10.97 8.02 3.32
N SER A 289 -11.42 8.81 4.29
CA SER A 289 -12.79 9.37 4.31
C SER A 289 -13.17 10.12 3.03
N VAL A 290 -12.22 10.83 2.40
CA VAL A 290 -12.41 11.56 1.14
C VAL A 290 -12.73 10.60 -0.02
N ILE A 291 -11.95 9.52 -0.14
CA ILE A 291 -12.13 8.51 -1.21
C ILE A 291 -13.47 7.79 -1.02
N LYS A 292 -13.79 7.36 0.23
CA LYS A 292 -15.08 6.71 0.53
C LYS A 292 -16.27 7.61 0.21
N ALA A 293 -16.18 8.90 0.50
CA ALA A 293 -17.23 9.87 0.16
C ALA A 293 -17.41 9.96 -1.36
N ALA A 294 -16.32 10.08 -2.13
CA ALA A 294 -16.34 10.17 -3.58
C ALA A 294 -16.88 8.89 -4.25
N VAL A 295 -16.61 7.71 -3.68
CA VAL A 295 -17.21 6.45 -4.15
C VAL A 295 -18.72 6.44 -3.87
N ARG A 296 -19.17 6.89 -2.68
CA ARG A 296 -20.59 6.93 -2.33
C ARG A 296 -21.40 7.91 -3.17
N ASP A 297 -20.84 9.05 -3.54
CA ASP A 297 -21.53 10.05 -4.36
C ASP A 297 -21.36 9.84 -5.87
N GLY A 298 -20.53 8.86 -6.28
CA GLY A 298 -20.31 8.48 -7.67
C GLY A 298 -19.30 9.37 -8.42
N THR A 299 -18.60 10.27 -7.76
CA THR A 299 -17.48 11.03 -8.35
C THR A 299 -16.30 10.11 -8.67
N MET A 300 -16.06 9.10 -7.81
CA MET A 300 -15.10 8.04 -8.06
C MET A 300 -15.85 6.73 -8.36
N PHE A 301 -15.50 6.08 -9.47
CA PHE A 301 -16.13 4.82 -9.92
C PHE A 301 -15.97 3.69 -8.90
N GLY A 302 -14.81 3.61 -8.26
CA GLY A 302 -14.49 2.67 -7.20
C GLY A 302 -13.02 2.76 -6.80
N ALA A 303 -12.61 1.96 -5.84
CA ALA A 303 -11.22 1.91 -5.42
C ALA A 303 -10.84 0.51 -4.91
N VAL A 304 -9.53 0.25 -4.80
CA VAL A 304 -9.01 -0.93 -4.11
C VAL A 304 -8.58 -0.53 -2.71
N THR A 305 -9.08 -1.20 -1.68
CA THR A 305 -8.59 -1.04 -0.31
C THR A 305 -7.65 -2.17 0.08
N GLN A 306 -6.88 -1.94 1.11
CA GLN A 306 -6.00 -2.90 1.78
C GLN A 306 -6.24 -2.82 3.30
N SER A 307 -5.62 -3.71 4.09
CA SER A 307 -5.86 -3.78 5.54
C SER A 307 -4.67 -3.26 6.35
N PRO A 308 -4.44 -1.93 6.46
CA PRO A 308 -3.29 -1.40 7.20
C PRO A 308 -3.30 -1.79 8.68
N LEU A 309 -4.48 -1.85 9.30
CA LEU A 309 -4.62 -2.28 10.68
C LEU A 309 -4.19 -3.75 10.88
N ALA A 310 -4.64 -4.66 10.02
CA ALA A 310 -4.24 -6.06 10.07
C ALA A 310 -2.76 -6.24 9.77
N MET A 311 -2.23 -5.46 8.83
CA MET A 311 -0.79 -5.44 8.51
C MET A 311 0.04 -5.02 9.71
N GLY A 312 -0.36 -3.99 10.45
CA GLY A 312 0.29 -3.56 11.68
C GLY A 312 0.27 -4.65 12.77
N ILE A 313 -0.88 -5.32 12.99
CA ILE A 313 -1.01 -6.45 13.91
C ILE A 313 -0.02 -7.56 13.52
N THR A 314 -0.06 -8.00 12.27
CA THR A 314 0.79 -9.08 11.76
C THR A 314 2.28 -8.75 11.84
N THR A 315 2.65 -7.49 11.66
CA THR A 315 4.06 -7.06 11.80
C THR A 315 4.59 -7.32 13.21
N ILE A 316 3.81 -7.04 14.24
CA ILE A 316 4.18 -7.33 15.63
C ILE A 316 4.22 -8.84 15.89
N ASP A 317 3.28 -9.61 15.34
CA ASP A 317 3.31 -11.08 15.44
C ASP A 317 4.60 -11.66 14.87
N VAL A 318 4.99 -11.22 13.66
CA VAL A 318 6.19 -11.69 12.97
C VAL A 318 7.46 -11.24 13.72
N LEU A 319 7.52 -10.00 14.24
CA LEU A 319 8.65 -9.55 15.05
C LEU A 319 8.80 -10.38 16.32
N CYS A 320 7.70 -10.69 17.02
CA CYS A 320 7.75 -11.55 18.21
C CYS A 320 8.28 -12.95 17.88
N ALA A 321 7.76 -13.58 16.80
CA ALA A 321 8.21 -14.90 16.35
C ALA A 321 9.70 -14.89 15.98
N ALA A 322 10.17 -13.86 15.26
CA ALA A 322 11.58 -13.70 14.90
C ALA A 322 12.50 -13.60 16.14
N CYS A 323 12.05 -12.85 17.17
CA CYS A 323 12.78 -12.73 18.45
C CYS A 323 12.78 -14.04 19.26
N GLU A 324 11.82 -14.92 19.04
CA GLU A 324 11.78 -16.25 19.65
C GLU A 324 12.65 -17.27 18.90
N GLY A 325 13.26 -16.84 17.79
CA GLY A 325 14.09 -17.66 16.94
C GLY A 325 13.29 -18.60 16.04
N GLU A 326 12.01 -18.31 15.83
CA GLU A 326 11.18 -19.03 14.86
C GLU A 326 11.56 -18.62 13.43
N GLU A 327 11.42 -19.56 12.49
CA GLU A 327 11.56 -19.26 11.07
C GLU A 327 10.32 -18.45 10.60
N VAL A 328 10.55 -17.22 10.13
CA VAL A 328 9.50 -16.35 9.61
C VAL A 328 9.60 -16.26 8.09
N THR A 329 8.47 -16.09 7.44
CA THR A 329 8.34 -15.97 5.98
C THR A 329 7.48 -14.74 5.64
N ASP A 330 7.49 -14.32 4.38
CA ASP A 330 6.64 -13.24 3.90
C ASP A 330 5.16 -13.57 4.12
N VAL A 331 4.40 -12.56 4.53
CA VAL A 331 2.96 -12.65 4.80
C VAL A 331 2.22 -11.72 3.84
N PRO A 332 1.78 -12.22 2.69
CA PRO A 332 0.97 -11.42 1.77
C PRO A 332 -0.42 -11.16 2.36
N THR A 333 -0.93 -9.96 2.13
CA THR A 333 -2.33 -9.58 2.39
C THR A 333 -3.04 -9.24 1.08
N ASP A 334 -4.37 -9.33 1.07
CA ASP A 334 -5.15 -9.08 -0.14
C ASP A 334 -5.48 -7.59 -0.33
N GLY A 335 -5.69 -7.20 -1.59
CA GLY A 335 -6.37 -5.96 -1.97
C GLY A 335 -7.83 -6.25 -2.33
N TYR A 336 -8.77 -5.39 -1.90
CA TYR A 336 -10.20 -5.59 -2.08
C TYR A 336 -10.81 -4.44 -2.88
N TRP A 337 -11.44 -4.74 -4.04
CA TRP A 337 -12.20 -3.72 -4.76
C TRP A 337 -13.45 -3.34 -3.98
N TYR A 338 -13.71 -2.04 -3.92
CA TYR A 338 -14.98 -1.52 -3.42
C TYR A 338 -15.52 -0.41 -4.32
N ASP A 339 -16.85 -0.38 -4.45
CA ASP A 339 -17.62 0.62 -5.16
C ASP A 339 -18.94 0.89 -4.41
N VAL A 340 -19.81 1.71 -5.00
CA VAL A 340 -21.09 2.05 -4.39
C VAL A 340 -21.99 0.85 -4.07
N THR A 341 -21.76 -0.29 -4.72
CA THR A 341 -22.60 -1.49 -4.56
C THR A 341 -22.19 -2.37 -3.40
N ASN A 342 -20.91 -2.30 -2.95
CA ASN A 342 -20.36 -3.21 -1.95
C ASN A 342 -19.61 -2.51 -0.79
N ILE A 343 -19.50 -1.19 -0.79
CA ILE A 343 -18.72 -0.42 0.20
C ILE A 343 -19.17 -0.68 1.66
N ASP A 344 -20.42 -1.10 1.88
CA ASP A 344 -20.97 -1.44 3.20
C ASP A 344 -21.09 -2.96 3.43
N ALA A 345 -20.54 -3.79 2.54
CA ALA A 345 -20.58 -5.25 2.69
C ALA A 345 -19.68 -5.72 3.86
N ASP A 346 -20.09 -6.81 4.53
CA ASP A 346 -19.44 -7.33 5.73
C ASP A 346 -17.98 -7.77 5.52
N ASP A 347 -17.59 -8.10 4.29
CA ASP A 347 -16.24 -8.50 3.89
C ASP A 347 -15.37 -7.31 3.41
N ILE A 348 -15.98 -6.17 3.11
CA ILE A 348 -15.30 -4.96 2.64
C ILE A 348 -15.15 -3.92 3.76
N ALA A 349 -16.26 -3.60 4.46
CA ALA A 349 -16.30 -2.55 5.46
C ALA A 349 -15.21 -2.65 6.56
N PRO A 350 -14.79 -3.83 7.03
CA PRO A 350 -13.70 -3.95 8.01
C PRO A 350 -12.32 -3.51 7.50
N ASN A 351 -12.12 -3.46 6.18
CA ASN A 351 -10.88 -3.04 5.53
C ASN A 351 -10.87 -1.54 5.17
N LEU A 352 -11.98 -0.83 5.42
CA LEU A 352 -12.08 0.60 5.21
C LEU A 352 -11.75 1.35 6.51
N TYR A 353 -10.87 2.30 6.43
CA TYR A 353 -10.36 3.10 7.57
C TYR A 353 -10.66 4.60 7.40
N ASP A 354 -10.47 5.39 8.49
CA ASP A 354 -10.63 6.85 8.55
C ASP A 354 -9.40 7.48 9.17
#